data_e9389f8e9d324f5eaea73ecd3c098607
#
_entry.id   e9389f8e9d324f5eaea73ecd3c098607
#
_cell.length_a   1.000
_cell.length_b   1.000
_cell.length_c   1.000
_cell.angle_alpha   90.00
_cell.angle_beta   90.00
_cell.angle_gamma   90.00
#
_symmetry.space_group_name_H-M   'P 1'
#
loop_
_entity.id
_entity.type
_entity.pdbx_description
1 polymer ?
#
loop_
_entity_poly.entity_id
_entity_poly.type
_entity_poly.pdbx_seq_one_letter_code
_entity_poly.pdbx_strand_id
1 'polypeptide(L)'
;MVYNKLILTQKGQIIMKLFHLSDLHIGLKLMNRDLTEDQQYILNRIVQYAKEKQPDAIMIAGDIYDKAVPSAEAVSLFDSFVTSLKESVPQSTIMMISGNHDSAPRIDCFRQVLLKQNLYMVGNPPEKEEDHIERITLNDNYGYQDYGQTVAL
;
A
#
# COMPACT_ATOMS: atom_id res chain seq x y z
N MET A 1 -12.97 -2.76 -4.52
CA MET A 1 -12.07 -2.04 -3.59
C MET A 1 -12.59 -2.24 -2.18
N VAL A 2 -11.84 -2.95 -1.35
CA VAL A 2 -12.19 -3.18 0.06
C VAL A 2 -11.23 -2.34 0.90
N TYR A 3 -11.79 -1.43 1.70
CA TYR A 3 -11.03 -0.67 2.68
C TYR A 3 -11.30 -1.26 4.06
N ASN A 4 -10.26 -1.80 4.68
CA ASN A 4 -10.32 -2.32 6.04
C ASN A 4 -9.37 -1.52 6.94
N LYS A 5 -9.88 -1.08 8.09
CA LYS A 5 -9.08 -0.51 9.16
C LYS A 5 -8.82 -1.58 10.20
N LEU A 6 -7.58 -2.01 10.34
CA LEU A 6 -7.15 -2.88 11.41
C LEU A 6 -6.58 -2.03 12.54
N ILE A 7 -7.10 -2.23 13.75
CA ILE A 7 -6.58 -1.62 14.98
C ILE A 7 -6.14 -2.77 15.88
N LEU A 8 -4.84 -2.86 16.11
CA LEU A 8 -4.29 -3.79 17.09
C LEU A 8 -4.34 -3.15 18.47
N THR A 9 -4.93 -3.86 19.43
CA THR A 9 -5.04 -3.39 20.81
C THR A 9 -4.47 -4.42 21.77
N GLN A 10 -3.75 -3.96 22.79
CA GLN A 10 -3.31 -4.75 23.93
C GLN A 10 -3.73 -4.05 25.22
N LYS A 11 -4.38 -4.80 26.13
CA LYS A 11 -4.90 -4.26 27.43
C LYS A 11 -5.76 -2.98 27.25
N GLY A 12 -6.53 -2.91 26.14
CA GLY A 12 -7.42 -1.78 25.87
C GLY A 12 -6.72 -0.51 25.31
N GLN A 13 -5.41 -0.55 25.09
CA GLN A 13 -4.68 0.52 24.42
C GLN A 13 -4.50 0.21 22.93
N ILE A 14 -4.62 1.23 22.07
CA ILE A 14 -4.32 1.09 20.64
C ILE A 14 -2.81 0.98 20.51
N ILE A 15 -2.33 -0.16 19.98
CA ILE A 15 -0.90 -0.40 19.76
C ILE A 15 -0.50 0.09 18.37
N MET A 16 -1.35 -0.13 17.36
CA MET A 16 -1.04 0.18 15.97
C MET A 16 -2.31 0.37 15.15
N LYS A 17 -2.27 1.33 14.23
CA LYS A 17 -3.31 1.56 13.22
C LYS A 17 -2.79 1.15 11.85
N LEU A 18 -3.40 0.16 11.26
CA LEU A 18 -3.10 -0.29 9.91
C LEU A 18 -4.25 0.04 8.97
N PHE A 19 -3.92 0.59 7.80
CA PHE A 19 -4.85 0.68 6.69
C PHE A 19 -4.57 -0.46 5.73
N HIS A 20 -5.59 -1.20 5.37
CA HIS A 20 -5.50 -2.27 4.39
C HIS A 20 -6.38 -1.93 3.19
N LEU A 21 -5.74 -1.85 2.03
CA LEU A 21 -6.35 -1.61 0.74
C LEU A 21 -6.06 -2.82 -0.15
N SER A 22 -6.98 -3.15 -1.05
CA SER A 22 -6.77 -4.16 -2.09
C SER A 22 -7.64 -3.86 -3.31
N ASP A 23 -7.34 -4.51 -4.43
CA ASP A 23 -8.18 -4.48 -5.63
C ASP A 23 -8.46 -3.05 -6.12
N LEU A 24 -7.40 -2.24 -6.25
CA LEU A 24 -7.53 -0.87 -6.75
C LEU A 24 -7.91 -0.83 -8.21
N HIS A 25 -7.42 -1.82 -9.00
CA HIS A 25 -7.68 -1.96 -10.45
C HIS A 25 -7.58 -0.63 -11.20
N ILE A 26 -6.51 0.14 -10.94
CA ILE A 26 -6.33 1.46 -11.54
C ILE A 26 -6.25 1.31 -13.07
N GLY A 27 -7.04 2.11 -13.78
CA GLY A 27 -7.19 2.04 -15.23
C GLY A 27 -8.32 1.11 -15.70
N LEU A 28 -9.19 0.65 -14.76
CA LEU A 28 -10.37 -0.14 -15.09
C LEU A 28 -11.32 0.64 -16.01
N LYS A 29 -11.81 -0.06 -17.03
CA LYS A 29 -12.89 0.41 -17.90
C LYS A 29 -14.09 -0.52 -17.78
N LEU A 30 -15.25 0.03 -17.52
CA LEU A 30 -16.50 -0.73 -17.43
C LEU A 30 -17.36 -0.44 -18.65
N MET A 31 -17.70 -1.45 -19.46
CA MET A 31 -18.52 -1.30 -20.69
C MET A 31 -18.01 -0.15 -21.59
N ASN A 32 -16.70 -0.08 -21.82
CA ASN A 32 -16.00 0.99 -22.55
C ASN A 32 -16.06 2.37 -21.91
N ARG A 33 -16.64 2.53 -20.73
CA ARG A 33 -16.60 3.77 -19.95
C ARG A 33 -15.31 3.80 -19.14
N ASP A 34 -14.58 4.89 -19.26
CA ASP A 34 -13.40 5.18 -18.46
C ASP A 34 -13.82 5.55 -17.04
N LEU A 35 -13.19 4.97 -16.04
CA LEU A 35 -13.48 5.24 -14.62
C LEU A 35 -12.37 6.04 -13.93
N THR A 36 -11.46 6.64 -14.68
CA THR A 36 -10.31 7.37 -14.13
C THR A 36 -10.72 8.47 -13.16
N GLU A 37 -11.75 9.25 -13.49
CA GLU A 37 -12.25 10.32 -12.58
C GLU A 37 -12.85 9.76 -11.29
N ASP A 38 -13.63 8.68 -11.38
CA ASP A 38 -14.20 8.00 -10.22
C ASP A 38 -13.09 7.40 -9.34
N GLN A 39 -12.08 6.79 -9.96
CA GLN A 39 -10.92 6.24 -9.27
C GLN A 39 -10.11 7.35 -8.60
N GLN A 40 -9.82 8.44 -9.29
CA GLN A 40 -9.13 9.59 -8.71
C GLN A 40 -9.88 10.15 -7.50
N TYR A 41 -11.20 10.29 -7.60
CA TYR A 41 -12.03 10.75 -6.48
C TYR A 41 -11.87 9.84 -5.25
N ILE A 42 -11.97 8.53 -5.44
CA ILE A 42 -11.84 7.57 -4.32
C ILE A 42 -10.43 7.57 -3.73
N LEU A 43 -9.39 7.59 -4.58
CA LEU A 43 -8.01 7.65 -4.11
C LEU A 43 -7.75 8.93 -3.28
N ASN A 44 -8.27 10.07 -3.72
CA ASN A 44 -8.20 11.32 -2.96
C ASN A 44 -8.92 11.21 -1.61
N ARG A 45 -10.05 10.53 -1.56
CA ARG A 45 -10.77 10.28 -0.29
C ARG A 45 -9.96 9.40 0.67
N ILE A 46 -9.24 8.40 0.15
CA ILE A 46 -8.34 7.57 0.95
C ILE A 46 -7.20 8.41 1.52
N VAL A 47 -6.58 9.28 0.71
CA VAL A 47 -5.52 10.20 1.17
C VAL A 47 -6.02 11.10 2.30
N GLN A 48 -7.19 11.72 2.13
CA GLN A 48 -7.79 12.56 3.18
C GLN A 48 -8.03 11.78 4.46
N TYR A 49 -8.56 10.56 4.34
CA TYR A 49 -8.82 9.71 5.49
C TYR A 49 -7.52 9.27 6.18
N ALA A 50 -6.48 8.95 5.43
CA ALA A 50 -5.15 8.65 5.97
C ALA A 50 -4.60 9.86 6.74
N LYS A 51 -4.71 11.07 6.19
CA LYS A 51 -4.31 12.31 6.84
C LYS A 51 -5.05 12.55 8.17
N GLU A 52 -6.36 12.26 8.21
CA GLU A 52 -7.15 12.40 9.46
C GLU A 52 -6.79 11.36 10.51
N LYS A 53 -6.55 10.11 10.10
CA LYS A 53 -6.38 8.98 11.00
C LYS A 53 -4.94 8.70 11.39
N GLN A 54 -3.97 9.21 10.60
CA GLN A 54 -2.54 9.01 10.83
C GLN A 54 -2.24 7.53 11.11
N PRO A 55 -2.37 6.63 10.11
CA PRO A 55 -2.03 5.22 10.30
C PRO A 55 -0.52 5.04 10.45
N ASP A 56 -0.11 4.02 11.20
CA ASP A 56 1.29 3.64 11.34
C ASP A 56 1.81 2.95 10.08
N ALA A 57 0.93 2.18 9.41
CA ALA A 57 1.23 1.60 8.11
C ALA A 57 0.00 1.53 7.19
N ILE A 58 0.28 1.52 5.89
CA ILE A 58 -0.70 1.33 4.82
C ILE A 58 -0.25 0.13 4.00
N MET A 59 -1.12 -0.86 3.89
CA MET A 59 -0.89 -2.07 3.09
C MET A 59 -1.78 -2.03 1.85
N ILE A 60 -1.19 -2.24 0.67
CA ILE A 60 -1.90 -2.38 -0.60
C ILE A 60 -1.67 -3.83 -1.08
N ALA A 61 -2.71 -4.66 -0.91
CA ALA A 61 -2.61 -6.10 -1.06
C ALA A 61 -3.10 -6.56 -2.44
N GLY A 62 -2.31 -6.27 -3.46
CA GLY A 62 -2.50 -6.77 -4.81
C GLY A 62 -3.52 -6.03 -5.66
N ASP A 63 -3.52 -6.37 -6.95
CA ASP A 63 -4.37 -5.81 -8.00
C ASP A 63 -4.38 -4.28 -8.00
N ILE A 64 -3.15 -3.72 -8.01
CA ILE A 64 -2.91 -2.28 -8.06
C ILE A 64 -3.46 -1.74 -9.39
N TYR A 65 -3.09 -2.40 -10.49
CA TYR A 65 -3.55 -2.06 -11.83
C TYR A 65 -4.58 -3.06 -12.34
N ASP A 66 -5.44 -2.62 -13.24
CA ASP A 66 -6.39 -3.50 -13.92
C ASP A 66 -5.71 -4.47 -14.92
N LYS A 67 -4.52 -4.12 -15.37
CA LYS A 67 -3.77 -4.88 -16.39
C LYS A 67 -2.28 -4.89 -16.10
N ALA A 68 -1.63 -5.99 -16.42
CA ALA A 68 -0.18 -6.18 -16.29
C ALA A 68 0.64 -5.13 -17.07
N VAL A 69 0.06 -4.53 -18.13
CA VAL A 69 0.61 -3.38 -18.84
C VAL A 69 -0.37 -2.22 -18.71
N PRO A 70 -0.27 -1.43 -17.64
CA PRO A 70 -1.15 -0.28 -17.42
C PRO A 70 -0.90 0.84 -18.45
N SER A 71 -1.90 1.66 -18.68
CA SER A 71 -1.73 2.88 -19.49
C SER A 71 -0.90 3.92 -18.74
N ALA A 72 -0.34 4.89 -19.46
CA ALA A 72 0.42 5.99 -18.86
C ALA A 72 -0.42 6.79 -17.85
N GLU A 73 -1.72 6.98 -18.15
CA GLU A 73 -2.67 7.66 -17.27
C GLU A 73 -2.86 6.88 -15.97
N ALA A 74 -2.99 5.56 -16.04
CA ALA A 74 -3.12 4.70 -14.85
C ALA A 74 -1.85 4.75 -13.99
N VAL A 75 -0.67 4.73 -14.61
CA VAL A 75 0.61 4.87 -13.90
C VAL A 75 0.70 6.24 -13.22
N SER A 76 0.35 7.33 -13.93
CA SER A 76 0.37 8.68 -13.36
C SER A 76 -0.63 8.85 -12.22
N LEU A 77 -1.81 8.23 -12.31
CA LEU A 77 -2.81 8.27 -11.25
C LEU A 77 -2.30 7.56 -9.98
N PHE A 78 -1.68 6.40 -10.15
CA PHE A 78 -1.09 5.66 -9.02
C PHE A 78 0.09 6.41 -8.39
N ASP A 79 1.00 6.97 -9.21
CA ASP A 79 2.12 7.79 -8.75
C ASP A 79 1.64 8.98 -7.91
N SER A 80 0.63 9.72 -8.42
CA SER A 80 0.04 10.84 -7.70
C SER A 80 -0.60 10.41 -6.37
N PHE A 81 -1.24 9.26 -6.36
CA PHE A 81 -1.84 8.70 -5.14
C PHE A 81 -0.80 8.36 -4.08
N VAL A 82 0.26 7.62 -4.45
CA VAL A 82 1.34 7.24 -3.52
C VAL A 82 2.09 8.47 -3.01
N THR A 83 2.38 9.43 -3.89
CA THR A 83 3.00 10.70 -3.52
C THR A 83 2.16 11.45 -2.51
N SER A 84 0.86 11.62 -2.77
CA SER A 84 -0.07 12.30 -1.86
C SER A 84 -0.21 11.59 -0.51
N LEU A 85 -0.17 10.25 -0.49
CA LEU A 85 -0.12 9.49 0.76
C LEU A 85 1.14 9.82 1.55
N LYS A 86 2.33 9.76 0.92
CA LYS A 86 3.60 10.05 1.59
C LYS A 86 3.67 11.49 2.11
N GLU A 87 3.14 12.46 1.38
CA GLU A 87 3.06 13.86 1.84
C GLU A 87 2.10 14.02 3.02
N SER A 88 0.97 13.30 3.02
CA SER A 88 -0.06 13.40 4.06
C SER A 88 0.29 12.65 5.34
N VAL A 89 1.01 11.54 5.23
CA VAL A 89 1.42 10.67 6.34
C VAL A 89 2.90 10.25 6.20
N PRO A 90 3.85 11.19 6.29
CA PRO A 90 5.26 10.97 5.97
C PRO A 90 5.92 9.90 6.86
N GLN A 91 5.42 9.69 8.08
CA GLN A 91 5.94 8.69 9.01
C GLN A 91 5.40 7.28 8.75
N SER A 92 4.27 7.17 8.04
CA SER A 92 3.67 5.86 7.75
C SER A 92 4.55 5.04 6.82
N THR A 93 4.68 3.77 7.14
CA THR A 93 5.23 2.78 6.22
C THR A 93 4.17 2.39 5.19
N ILE A 94 4.50 2.50 3.91
CA ILE A 94 3.61 2.02 2.84
C ILE A 94 4.19 0.74 2.29
N MET A 95 3.39 -0.33 2.31
CA MET A 95 3.75 -1.65 1.82
C MET A 95 2.79 -2.06 0.73
N MET A 96 3.30 -2.60 -0.37
CA MET A 96 2.46 -3.12 -1.43
C MET A 96 3.04 -4.38 -2.05
N ILE A 97 2.16 -5.27 -2.44
CA ILE A 97 2.47 -6.50 -3.16
C ILE A 97 1.71 -6.52 -4.48
N SER A 98 2.22 -7.27 -5.45
CA SER A 98 1.50 -7.51 -6.69
C SER A 98 0.33 -8.47 -6.48
N GLY A 99 -0.74 -8.27 -7.27
CA GLY A 99 -1.81 -9.24 -7.44
C GLY A 99 -1.69 -10.00 -8.76
N ASN A 100 -2.73 -10.73 -9.12
CA ASN A 100 -2.74 -11.52 -10.35
C ASN A 100 -2.95 -10.67 -11.62
N HIS A 101 -3.49 -9.46 -11.50
CA HIS A 101 -3.60 -8.51 -12.60
C HIS A 101 -2.31 -7.73 -12.83
N ASP A 102 -1.45 -7.62 -11.82
CA ASP A 102 -0.23 -6.84 -11.88
C ASP A 102 0.90 -7.59 -12.61
N SER A 103 1.88 -6.82 -13.08
CA SER A 103 3.17 -7.36 -13.51
C SER A 103 4.16 -7.27 -12.37
N ALA A 104 4.49 -8.39 -11.73
CA ALA A 104 5.42 -8.45 -10.63
C ALA A 104 6.76 -7.73 -10.91
N PRO A 105 7.43 -7.90 -12.08
CA PRO A 105 8.65 -7.16 -12.38
C PRO A 105 8.45 -5.64 -12.49
N ARG A 106 7.25 -5.17 -12.84
CA ARG A 106 6.93 -3.74 -12.89
C ARG A 106 6.72 -3.16 -11.49
N ILE A 107 6.09 -3.94 -10.61
CA ILE A 107 5.92 -3.56 -9.20
C ILE A 107 7.28 -3.51 -8.50
N ASP A 108 8.21 -4.41 -8.79
CA ASP A 108 9.57 -4.40 -8.24
C ASP A 108 10.45 -3.24 -8.77
N CYS A 109 9.96 -2.47 -9.75
CA CYS A 109 10.73 -1.40 -10.34
C CYS A 109 11.07 -0.33 -9.29
N PHE A 110 12.35 0.08 -9.24
CA PHE A 110 12.87 1.05 -8.26
C PHE A 110 12.77 0.66 -6.78
N ARG A 111 12.47 -0.59 -6.46
CA ARG A 111 12.33 -1.08 -5.08
C ARG A 111 13.42 -0.57 -4.14
N GLN A 112 14.69 -0.68 -4.53
CA GLN A 112 15.83 -0.27 -3.69
C GLN A 112 15.89 1.25 -3.41
N VAL A 113 15.36 2.06 -4.31
CA VAL A 113 15.27 3.52 -4.11
C VAL A 113 14.10 3.84 -3.20
N LEU A 114 12.96 3.19 -3.39
CA LEU A 114 11.72 3.40 -2.67
C LEU A 114 11.82 2.97 -1.20
N LEU A 115 12.58 1.92 -0.90
CA LEU A 115 12.89 1.49 0.48
C LEU A 115 13.43 2.63 1.35
N LYS A 116 14.26 3.52 0.79
CA LYS A 116 14.80 4.67 1.50
C LYS A 116 13.74 5.70 1.90
N GLN A 117 12.55 5.59 1.35
CA GLN A 117 11.39 6.43 1.61
C GLN A 117 10.32 5.74 2.47
N ASN A 118 10.65 4.63 3.14
CA ASN A 118 9.67 3.78 3.84
C ASN A 118 8.52 3.32 2.93
N LEU A 119 8.85 3.02 1.66
CA LEU A 119 7.91 2.51 0.68
C LEU A 119 8.42 1.17 0.17
N TYR A 120 7.71 0.12 0.51
CA TYR A 120 8.05 -1.27 0.23
C TYR A 120 7.17 -1.77 -0.92
N MET A 121 7.79 -2.15 -2.02
CA MET A 121 7.11 -2.74 -3.17
C MET A 121 7.68 -4.13 -3.40
N VAL A 122 6.83 -5.15 -3.34
CA VAL A 122 7.21 -6.56 -3.53
C VAL A 122 6.37 -7.13 -4.66
N GLY A 123 7.01 -7.32 -5.81
CA GLY A 123 6.34 -7.88 -6.99
C GLY A 123 6.35 -9.40 -6.98
N ASN A 124 7.49 -10.02 -6.69
CA ASN A 124 7.61 -11.47 -6.71
C ASN A 124 7.55 -12.03 -5.28
N PRO A 125 6.62 -12.95 -5.01
CA PRO A 125 6.65 -13.70 -3.76
C PRO A 125 7.90 -14.61 -3.72
N PRO A 126 8.32 -15.08 -2.54
CA PRO A 126 9.35 -16.09 -2.45
C PRO A 126 9.00 -17.34 -3.26
N GLU A 127 9.94 -17.84 -4.06
CA GLU A 127 9.69 -19.00 -4.93
C GLU A 127 9.73 -20.33 -4.16
N LYS A 128 10.38 -20.36 -3.00
CA LYS A 128 10.57 -21.56 -2.19
C LYS A 128 10.17 -21.29 -0.74
N GLU A 129 9.67 -22.32 -0.07
CA GLU A 129 9.37 -22.27 1.38
C GLU A 129 10.60 -21.91 2.24
N GLU A 130 11.81 -22.17 1.73
CA GLU A 130 13.08 -21.86 2.39
C GLU A 130 13.49 -20.40 2.22
N ASP A 131 12.90 -19.67 1.27
CA ASP A 131 13.21 -18.27 1.01
C ASP A 131 12.63 -17.40 2.13
N HIS A 132 13.47 -16.53 2.66
CA HIS A 132 13.04 -15.61 3.71
C HIS A 132 11.99 -14.64 3.21
N ILE A 133 10.80 -14.70 3.82
CA ILE A 133 9.82 -13.63 3.69
C ILE A 133 10.42 -12.36 4.30
N GLU A 134 10.45 -11.29 3.51
CA GLU A 134 10.94 -10.00 4.00
C GLU A 134 10.07 -9.50 5.15
N ARG A 135 10.70 -9.22 6.28
CA ARG A 135 10.02 -8.74 7.47
C ARG A 135 10.25 -7.24 7.61
N ILE A 136 9.18 -6.49 7.65
CA ILE A 136 9.21 -5.04 7.85
C ILE A 136 8.87 -4.75 9.30
N THR A 137 9.84 -4.17 10.02
CA THR A 137 9.61 -3.73 11.39
C THR A 137 8.95 -2.36 11.37
N LEU A 138 7.76 -2.27 11.92
CA LEU A 138 7.05 -1.02 12.09
C LEU A 138 7.38 -0.45 13.46
N ASN A 139 7.84 0.81 13.50
CA ASN A 139 8.02 1.50 14.76
C ASN A 139 6.65 1.89 15.30
N ASP A 140 6.37 1.54 16.56
CA ASP A 140 5.23 2.11 17.23
C ASP A 140 5.53 3.58 17.59
N ASN A 141 4.66 4.47 17.18
CA ASN A 141 4.76 5.90 17.49
C ASN A 141 4.30 6.21 18.93
N TYR A 142 4.01 5.21 19.75
CA TYR A 142 3.41 5.35 21.07
C TYR A 142 4.40 5.20 22.24
N GLY A 143 5.72 5.12 21.96
CA GLY A 143 6.76 5.19 22.99
C GLY A 143 6.98 3.92 23.80
N TYR A 144 6.50 2.79 23.35
CA TYR A 144 6.87 1.49 23.90
C TYR A 144 8.20 1.03 23.28
N GLN A 145 9.27 1.18 24.03
CA GLN A 145 10.65 0.96 23.55
C GLN A 145 11.02 -0.49 23.22
N ASP A 146 10.13 -1.49 23.36
CA ASP A 146 10.56 -2.89 23.31
C ASP A 146 9.76 -3.85 22.40
N TYR A 147 8.79 -3.40 21.63
CA TYR A 147 8.03 -4.33 20.78
C TYR A 147 7.90 -3.81 19.35
N GLY A 148 8.99 -3.92 18.59
CA GLY A 148 8.92 -3.82 17.13
C GLY A 148 7.90 -4.82 16.58
N GLN A 149 6.75 -4.35 16.11
CA GLN A 149 5.79 -5.22 15.42
C GLN A 149 6.37 -5.55 14.06
N THR A 150 6.53 -6.83 13.79
CA THR A 150 7.06 -7.30 12.51
C THR A 150 5.89 -7.78 11.66
N VAL A 151 5.76 -7.20 10.49
CA VAL A 151 4.81 -7.65 9.47
C VAL A 151 5.59 -8.41 8.41
N ALA A 152 5.11 -9.61 8.05
CA ALA A 152 5.64 -10.36 6.91
C ALA A 152 4.82 -10.01 5.65
N LEU A 153 5.49 -9.70 4.58
CA LEU A 153 4.90 -9.50 3.25
C LEU A 153 4.97 -10.80 2.44
#